data_2987e99cc6fb6390eb17effd23252b26
#
_entry.id   2987e99cc6fb6390eb17effd23252b26
#
_cell.length_a   1.000
_cell.length_b   1.000
_cell.length_c   1.000
_cell.angle_alpha   90.00
_cell.angle_beta   90.00
_cell.angle_gamma   90.00
#
_symmetry.space_group_name_H-M   'P 1'
#
loop_
_entity.id
_entity.type
_entity.pdbx_description
1 polymer ?
#
loop_
_entity_poly.entity_id
_entity_poly.type
_entity_poly.pdbx_seq_one_letter_code
_entity_poly.pdbx_strand_id
1 'polypeptide(L)'
;NESRRLSTMVEELLEFSKMEDGRFTLQLEEMDLQAEFEDAIFTYRELFRQEGIELRYEPGEEILPPISGDPERLKQVFCNVLDNAAKHGGAGRRIDASLTREGTNQVVRVRDYGPGVPAAELPYVKQKFYKGSSKARGSGIGLAVCDEIVRLHGGTFDIANAEGGGAVVTICIPEKE
;
A
#
# COMPACT_ATOMS: atom_id res chain seq x y z
N ASN A 1 19.01 3.84 10.23
CA ASN A 1 20.43 3.56 9.99
C ASN A 1 20.58 2.35 9.06
N GLU A 2 21.77 2.13 8.54
CA GLU A 2 22.06 1.07 7.56
C GLU A 2 21.76 -0.34 8.08
N SER A 3 22.07 -0.61 9.34
CA SER A 3 21.80 -1.94 9.94
C SER A 3 20.31 -2.26 9.97
N ARG A 4 19.49 -1.29 10.35
CA ARG A 4 18.04 -1.47 10.38
C ARG A 4 17.49 -1.66 8.97
N ARG A 5 17.99 -0.89 8.02
CA ARG A 5 17.55 -0.99 6.63
C ARG A 5 17.87 -2.37 6.06
N LEU A 6 19.09 -2.87 6.30
CA LEU A 6 19.49 -4.20 5.85
C LEU A 6 18.63 -5.28 6.48
N SER A 7 18.39 -5.16 7.78
CA SER A 7 17.55 -6.11 8.52
C SER A 7 16.14 -6.17 7.95
N THR A 8 15.53 -5.00 7.68
CA THR A 8 14.20 -4.91 7.09
C THR A 8 14.19 -5.53 5.68
N MET A 9 15.21 -5.25 4.88
CA MET A 9 15.32 -5.79 3.53
C MET A 9 15.42 -7.32 3.54
N VAL A 10 16.19 -7.88 4.48
CA VAL A 10 16.31 -9.33 4.63
C VAL A 10 14.97 -9.94 5.02
N GLU A 11 14.26 -9.32 5.96
CA GLU A 11 12.94 -9.80 6.39
C GLU A 11 11.94 -9.80 5.25
N GLU A 12 11.90 -8.73 4.47
CA GLU A 12 11.04 -8.63 3.29
C GLU A 12 11.36 -9.73 2.27
N LEU A 13 12.64 -9.97 2.02
CA LEU A 13 13.09 -11.00 1.09
C LEU A 13 12.66 -12.39 1.55
N LEU A 14 12.82 -12.69 2.83
CA LEU A 14 12.42 -13.98 3.40
C LEU A 14 10.92 -14.19 3.30
N GLU A 15 10.13 -13.16 3.61
CA GLU A 15 8.67 -13.22 3.48
C GLU A 15 8.25 -13.46 2.04
N PHE A 16 8.84 -12.72 1.10
CA PHE A 16 8.51 -12.87 -0.31
C PHE A 16 8.88 -14.27 -0.82
N SER A 17 10.02 -14.79 -0.39
CA SER A 17 10.44 -16.14 -0.75
C SER A 17 9.43 -17.20 -0.27
N LYS A 18 8.92 -17.06 0.95
CA LYS A 18 7.87 -17.95 1.46
C LYS A 18 6.59 -17.88 0.63
N MET A 19 6.22 -16.68 0.21
CA MET A 19 5.04 -16.48 -0.65
C MET A 19 5.20 -17.17 -1.99
N GLU A 20 6.37 -17.04 -2.61
CA GLU A 20 6.67 -17.69 -3.90
C GLU A 20 6.63 -19.23 -3.78
N ASP A 21 7.08 -19.75 -2.66
CA ASP A 21 7.14 -21.19 -2.42
C ASP A 21 5.81 -21.79 -1.94
N GLY A 22 4.79 -20.95 -1.76
CA GLY A 22 3.50 -21.39 -1.25
C GLY A 22 3.52 -21.74 0.25
N ARG A 23 4.58 -21.36 0.97
CA ARG A 23 4.70 -21.62 2.41
C ARG A 23 4.08 -20.54 3.28
N PHE A 24 3.73 -19.43 2.67
CA PHE A 24 3.10 -18.31 3.37
C PHE A 24 1.61 -18.57 3.50
N THR A 25 1.09 -18.43 4.71
CA THR A 25 -0.32 -18.64 5.00
C THR A 25 -0.87 -17.42 5.74
N LEU A 26 -2.00 -16.89 5.27
CA LEU A 26 -2.69 -15.82 5.97
C LEU A 26 -3.35 -16.35 7.24
N GLN A 27 -3.35 -15.54 8.28
CA GLN A 27 -4.10 -15.79 9.50
C GLN A 27 -5.43 -15.06 9.39
N LEU A 28 -6.38 -15.68 8.71
CA LEU A 28 -7.67 -15.05 8.40
C LEU A 28 -8.58 -14.98 9.62
N GLU A 29 -9.18 -13.82 9.81
CA GLU A 29 -10.21 -13.62 10.83
C GLU A 29 -11.22 -12.59 10.31
N GLU A 30 -12.38 -12.51 10.96
CA GLU A 30 -13.33 -11.44 10.68
C GLU A 30 -12.74 -10.14 11.20
N MET A 31 -12.60 -9.15 10.33
CA MET A 31 -11.92 -7.91 10.68
C MET A 31 -12.61 -6.70 10.06
N ASP A 32 -12.38 -5.54 10.66
CA ASP A 32 -12.82 -4.25 10.17
C ASP A 32 -11.68 -3.59 9.39
N LEU A 33 -11.78 -3.61 8.07
CA LEU A 33 -10.74 -3.05 7.20
C LEU A 33 -10.55 -1.55 7.43
N GLN A 34 -11.65 -0.84 7.64
CA GLN A 34 -11.61 0.62 7.89
C GLN A 34 -10.81 0.93 9.16
N ALA A 35 -11.01 0.18 10.23
CA ALA A 35 -10.28 0.38 11.47
C ALA A 35 -8.77 0.19 11.28
N GLU A 36 -8.37 -0.83 10.55
CA GLU A 36 -6.94 -1.07 10.28
C GLU A 36 -6.35 0.01 9.40
N PHE A 37 -7.09 0.45 8.38
CA PHE A 37 -6.61 1.52 7.50
C PHE A 37 -6.51 2.85 8.25
N GLU A 38 -7.50 3.19 9.05
CA GLU A 38 -7.49 4.44 9.84
C GLU A 38 -6.39 4.46 10.87
N ASP A 39 -6.04 3.31 11.43
CA ASP A 39 -4.90 3.19 12.35
C ASP A 39 -3.59 3.55 11.63
N ALA A 40 -3.40 3.05 10.42
CA ALA A 40 -2.25 3.39 9.61
C ALA A 40 -2.25 4.89 9.23
N ILE A 41 -3.40 5.42 8.84
CA ILE A 41 -3.55 6.85 8.51
C ILE A 41 -3.17 7.72 9.71
N PHE A 42 -3.64 7.38 10.90
CA PHE A 42 -3.35 8.13 12.12
C PHE A 42 -1.84 8.19 12.37
N THR A 43 -1.16 7.05 12.26
CA THR A 43 0.30 6.97 12.45
C THR A 43 1.05 7.80 11.42
N TYR A 44 0.70 7.65 10.15
CA TYR A 44 1.42 8.31 9.05
C TYR A 44 1.11 9.79 8.92
N ARG A 45 -0.08 10.22 9.35
CA ARG A 45 -0.44 11.65 9.33
C ARG A 45 0.57 12.47 10.15
N GLU A 46 0.94 11.97 11.32
CA GLU A 46 1.92 12.66 12.16
C GLU A 46 3.33 12.60 11.56
N LEU A 47 3.75 11.44 11.07
CA LEU A 47 5.05 11.30 10.42
C LEU A 47 5.19 12.22 9.21
N PHE A 48 4.17 12.29 8.38
CA PHE A 48 4.17 13.12 7.17
C PHE A 48 4.16 14.61 7.51
N ARG A 49 3.45 14.99 8.56
CA ARG A 49 3.42 16.38 9.01
C ARG A 49 4.83 16.86 9.34
N GLN A 50 5.63 16.03 9.98
CA GLN A 50 7.03 16.35 10.31
C GLN A 50 7.88 16.52 9.05
N GLU A 51 7.50 15.87 7.96
CA GLU A 51 8.21 15.97 6.67
C GLU A 51 7.61 17.04 5.75
N GLY A 52 6.61 17.77 6.21
CA GLY A 52 5.94 18.80 5.42
C GLY A 52 4.95 18.27 4.41
N ILE A 53 4.44 17.05 4.62
CA ILE A 53 3.45 16.41 3.75
C ILE A 53 2.10 16.39 4.45
N GLU A 54 1.07 16.85 3.74
CA GLU A 54 -0.30 16.80 4.23
C GLU A 54 -0.95 15.49 3.80
N LEU A 55 -1.36 14.67 4.77
CA LEU A 55 -2.12 13.45 4.49
C LEU A 55 -3.59 13.75 4.73
N ARG A 56 -4.37 13.74 3.64
CA ARG A 56 -5.81 13.99 3.69
C ARG A 56 -6.56 12.67 3.61
N TYR A 57 -7.43 12.46 4.57
CA TYR A 57 -8.31 11.30 4.59
C TYR A 57 -9.64 11.72 5.20
N GLU A 58 -10.72 11.43 4.47
CA GLU A 58 -12.07 11.64 4.95
C GLU A 58 -12.78 10.30 4.92
N PRO A 59 -13.26 9.80 6.08
CA PRO A 59 -14.04 8.57 6.09
C PRO A 59 -15.37 8.79 5.35
N GLY A 60 -15.81 7.75 4.63
CA GLY A 60 -17.10 7.78 3.96
C GLY A 60 -18.23 7.72 4.99
N GLU A 61 -19.45 8.05 4.55
CA GLU A 61 -20.64 8.00 5.41
C GLU A 61 -21.16 6.58 5.59
N GLU A 62 -20.82 5.68 4.67
CA GLU A 62 -21.28 4.31 4.69
C GLU A 62 -20.52 3.48 5.72
N ILE A 63 -21.26 2.68 6.51
CA ILE A 63 -20.65 1.72 7.41
C ILE A 63 -20.28 0.49 6.60
N LEU A 64 -18.99 0.13 6.62
CA LEU A 64 -18.49 -1.00 5.84
C LEU A 64 -18.64 -2.29 6.63
N PRO A 65 -19.14 -3.37 5.97
CA PRO A 65 -19.22 -4.66 6.64
C PRO A 65 -17.84 -5.24 6.90
N PRO A 66 -17.71 -6.18 7.86
CA PRO A 66 -16.42 -6.84 8.08
C PRO A 66 -16.01 -7.67 6.87
N ILE A 67 -14.72 -7.92 6.76
CA ILE A 67 -14.15 -8.80 5.74
C ILE A 67 -13.47 -9.99 6.42
N SER A 68 -13.16 -11.02 5.65
CA SER A 68 -12.28 -12.09 6.09
C SER A 68 -10.87 -11.72 5.64
N GLY A 69 -9.98 -11.43 6.59
CA GLY A 69 -8.64 -10.98 6.25
C GLY A 69 -7.66 -11.20 7.38
N ASP A 70 -6.41 -10.92 7.08
CA ASP A 70 -5.31 -10.96 8.03
C ASP A 70 -4.97 -9.51 8.41
N PRO A 71 -5.38 -9.04 9.59
CA PRO A 71 -5.23 -7.63 9.96
C PRO A 71 -3.76 -7.17 9.94
N GLU A 72 -2.86 -8.00 10.43
CA GLU A 72 -1.44 -7.66 10.49
C GLU A 72 -0.85 -7.51 9.09
N ARG A 73 -1.20 -8.40 8.18
CA ARG A 73 -0.69 -8.36 6.81
C ARG A 73 -1.29 -7.21 6.01
N LEU A 74 -2.57 -6.93 6.19
CA LEU A 74 -3.19 -5.78 5.52
C LEU A 74 -2.62 -4.47 6.05
N LYS A 75 -2.34 -4.38 7.35
CA LYS A 75 -1.67 -3.21 7.92
C LYS A 75 -0.28 -3.03 7.29
N GLN A 76 0.44 -4.10 7.10
CA GLN A 76 1.75 -4.07 6.41
C GLN A 76 1.60 -3.49 4.99
N VAL A 77 0.56 -3.89 4.26
CA VAL A 77 0.27 -3.34 2.92
C VAL A 77 0.04 -1.84 3.01
N PHE A 78 -0.82 -1.40 3.93
CA PHE A 78 -1.15 0.03 4.06
C PHE A 78 0.09 0.85 4.42
N CYS A 79 0.90 0.37 5.34
CA CYS A 79 2.14 1.06 5.71
C CYS A 79 3.12 1.14 4.54
N ASN A 80 3.30 0.05 3.81
CA ASN A 80 4.19 0.05 2.65
C ASN A 80 3.70 1.01 1.56
N VAL A 81 2.41 1.06 1.32
CA VAL A 81 1.83 1.96 0.32
C VAL A 81 2.00 3.42 0.72
N LEU A 82 1.77 3.75 1.99
CA LEU A 82 1.94 5.11 2.49
C LEU A 82 3.42 5.53 2.47
N ASP A 83 4.32 4.66 2.90
CA ASP A 83 5.76 4.90 2.81
C ASP A 83 6.18 5.17 1.36
N ASN A 84 5.70 4.34 0.45
CA ASN A 84 6.03 4.45 -0.97
C ASN A 84 5.53 5.78 -1.56
N ALA A 85 4.31 6.19 -1.19
CA ALA A 85 3.74 7.45 -1.64
C ALA A 85 4.60 8.63 -1.20
N ALA A 86 5.09 8.62 0.03
CA ALA A 86 5.97 9.68 0.54
C ALA A 86 7.34 9.68 -0.13
N LYS A 87 7.92 8.50 -0.34
CA LYS A 87 9.25 8.38 -0.94
C LYS A 87 9.27 8.83 -2.40
N HIS A 88 8.26 8.46 -3.16
CA HIS A 88 8.25 8.71 -4.61
C HIS A 88 7.37 9.91 -5.00
N GLY A 89 6.43 10.28 -4.17
CA GLY A 89 5.48 11.36 -4.46
C GLY A 89 5.48 12.51 -3.47
N GLY A 90 6.34 12.44 -2.43
CA GLY A 90 6.35 13.43 -1.35
C GLY A 90 6.70 14.85 -1.77
N ALA A 91 7.37 15.01 -2.92
CA ALA A 91 7.71 16.33 -3.47
C ALA A 91 6.46 17.19 -3.74
N GLY A 92 5.31 16.54 -3.97
CA GLY A 92 4.04 17.23 -4.14
C GLY A 92 3.42 17.73 -2.85
N ARG A 93 3.97 17.35 -1.70
CA ARG A 93 3.60 17.77 -0.34
C ARG A 93 2.17 17.45 0.06
N ARG A 94 1.52 16.55 -0.65
CA ARG A 94 0.14 16.15 -0.37
C ARG A 94 -0.05 14.69 -0.77
N ILE A 95 -0.75 13.95 0.09
CA ILE A 95 -1.18 12.58 -0.18
C ILE A 95 -2.65 12.50 0.18
N ASP A 96 -3.48 12.00 -0.73
CA ASP A 96 -4.90 11.78 -0.50
C ASP A 96 -5.15 10.29 -0.34
N ALA A 97 -5.84 9.93 0.72
CA ALA A 97 -6.23 8.55 0.99
C ALA A 97 -7.75 8.45 1.09
N SER A 98 -8.30 7.35 0.62
CA SER A 98 -9.74 7.09 0.71
C SER A 98 -10.02 5.61 0.88
N LEU A 99 -11.17 5.30 1.46
CA LEU A 99 -11.69 3.94 1.55
C LEU A 99 -13.18 4.03 1.25
N THR A 100 -13.59 3.37 0.18
CA THR A 100 -14.98 3.41 -0.30
C THR A 100 -15.46 1.99 -0.59
N ARG A 101 -16.78 1.84 -0.67
CA ARG A 101 -17.38 0.57 -1.09
C ARG A 101 -17.81 0.69 -2.54
N GLU A 102 -17.35 -0.22 -3.38
CA GLU A 102 -17.70 -0.28 -4.80
C GLU A 102 -18.21 -1.68 -5.10
N GLY A 103 -19.54 -1.82 -5.21
CA GLY A 103 -20.17 -3.13 -5.34
C GLY A 103 -19.99 -3.95 -4.07
N THR A 104 -19.37 -5.12 -4.22
CA THR A 104 -19.05 -6.01 -3.10
C THR A 104 -17.58 -5.94 -2.70
N ASN A 105 -16.89 -4.89 -3.13
CA ASN A 105 -15.48 -4.67 -2.78
C ASN A 105 -15.31 -3.44 -1.92
N GLN A 106 -14.34 -3.50 -1.02
CA GLN A 106 -13.88 -2.33 -0.30
C GLN A 106 -12.60 -1.86 -0.97
N VAL A 107 -12.54 -0.60 -1.33
CA VAL A 107 -11.50 -0.06 -2.20
C VAL A 107 -10.73 1.03 -1.48
N VAL A 108 -9.43 0.79 -1.31
CA VAL A 108 -8.50 1.77 -0.73
C VAL A 108 -7.75 2.42 -1.89
N ARG A 109 -7.69 3.75 -1.86
CA ARG A 109 -6.87 4.50 -2.82
C ARG A 109 -5.94 5.42 -2.06
N VAL A 110 -4.68 5.44 -2.51
CA VAL A 110 -3.67 6.37 -1.97
C VAL A 110 -3.05 7.07 -3.18
N ARG A 111 -3.21 8.38 -3.23
CA ARG A 111 -2.73 9.20 -4.34
C ARG A 111 -1.70 10.21 -3.84
N ASP A 112 -0.58 10.28 -4.52
CA ASP A 112 0.40 11.35 -4.32
C ASP A 112 0.26 12.41 -5.42
N TYR A 113 0.95 13.52 -5.25
CA TYR A 113 0.97 14.64 -6.20
C TYR A 113 2.40 14.91 -6.69
N GLY A 114 3.21 13.88 -6.72
CA GLY A 114 4.57 13.92 -7.23
C GLY A 114 4.63 13.78 -8.75
N PRO A 115 5.77 13.38 -9.28
CA PRO A 115 5.95 13.28 -10.74
C PRO A 115 5.20 12.14 -11.39
N GLY A 116 4.65 11.20 -10.63
CA GLY A 116 4.04 10.01 -11.18
C GLY A 116 5.07 9.00 -11.63
N VAL A 117 4.61 7.97 -12.33
CA VAL A 117 5.45 6.89 -12.84
C VAL A 117 5.60 7.07 -14.36
N PRO A 118 6.83 7.02 -14.90
CA PRO A 118 6.98 7.03 -16.36
C PRO A 118 6.16 5.93 -17.01
N ALA A 119 5.45 6.24 -18.08
CA ALA A 119 4.54 5.29 -18.74
C ALA A 119 5.22 3.98 -19.11
N ALA A 120 6.49 4.04 -19.54
CA ALA A 120 7.25 2.86 -19.91
C ALA A 120 7.54 1.94 -18.71
N GLU A 121 7.51 2.48 -17.49
CA GLU A 121 7.81 1.72 -16.27
C GLU A 121 6.57 1.15 -15.59
N LEU A 122 5.37 1.68 -15.89
CA LEU A 122 4.13 1.25 -15.23
C LEU A 122 3.91 -0.28 -15.24
N PRO A 123 4.15 -1.00 -16.34
CA PRO A 123 3.93 -2.45 -16.34
C PRO A 123 4.85 -3.24 -15.40
N TYR A 124 5.92 -2.62 -14.93
CA TYR A 124 6.96 -3.33 -14.17
C TYR A 124 7.06 -2.94 -12.70
N VAL A 125 6.33 -1.91 -12.25
CA VAL A 125 6.55 -1.35 -10.91
C VAL A 125 6.25 -2.30 -9.75
N LYS A 126 5.46 -3.35 -9.99
CA LYS A 126 5.17 -4.38 -8.97
C LYS A 126 6.13 -5.56 -9.02
N GLN A 127 7.03 -5.59 -9.98
CA GLN A 127 7.98 -6.69 -10.10
C GLN A 127 8.99 -6.65 -8.97
N LYS A 128 9.42 -7.83 -8.57
CA LYS A 128 10.43 -8.02 -7.54
C LYS A 128 11.70 -7.23 -7.87
N PHE A 129 12.18 -6.47 -6.87
CA PHE A 129 13.40 -5.66 -6.98
C PHE A 129 13.35 -4.48 -7.94
N TYR A 130 12.19 -4.18 -8.55
CA TYR A 130 12.09 -3.06 -9.46
C TYR A 130 12.08 -1.74 -8.66
N LYS A 131 12.95 -0.80 -9.02
CA LYS A 131 13.06 0.50 -8.38
C LYS A 131 12.78 1.68 -9.32
N GLY A 132 12.65 1.41 -10.61
CA GLY A 132 12.41 2.43 -11.61
C GLY A 132 13.53 3.47 -11.67
N SER A 133 13.17 4.66 -12.11
CA SER A 133 14.09 5.81 -12.19
C SER A 133 14.21 6.58 -10.88
N SER A 134 13.48 6.17 -9.86
CA SER A 134 13.50 6.82 -8.55
C SER A 134 14.84 6.62 -7.84
N LYS A 135 15.31 7.68 -7.19
CA LYS A 135 16.51 7.62 -6.36
C LYS A 135 16.19 7.22 -4.91
N ALA A 136 14.93 7.02 -4.59
CA ALA A 136 14.53 6.59 -3.25
C ALA A 136 15.10 5.21 -2.95
N ARG A 137 15.55 5.04 -1.71
CA ARG A 137 16.14 3.77 -1.29
C ARG A 137 15.08 2.77 -0.86
N GLY A 138 15.33 1.49 -1.15
CA GLY A 138 14.47 0.40 -0.73
C GLY A 138 14.97 -0.91 -1.32
N SER A 139 14.34 -2.01 -0.94
CA SER A 139 14.70 -3.35 -1.42
C SER A 139 14.18 -3.64 -2.83
N GLY A 140 13.19 -2.87 -3.29
CA GLY A 140 12.49 -3.15 -4.54
C GLY A 140 11.47 -4.27 -4.45
N ILE A 141 11.20 -4.81 -3.27
CA ILE A 141 10.23 -5.91 -3.08
C ILE A 141 8.97 -5.48 -2.32
N GLY A 142 8.95 -4.27 -1.75
CA GLY A 142 7.79 -3.81 -0.97
C GLY A 142 6.48 -3.85 -1.73
N LEU A 143 6.45 -3.37 -2.98
CA LEU A 143 5.24 -3.40 -3.79
C LEU A 143 4.88 -4.81 -4.24
N ALA A 144 5.87 -5.66 -4.51
CA ALA A 144 5.63 -7.06 -4.87
C ALA A 144 5.01 -7.82 -3.69
N VAL A 145 5.47 -7.54 -2.48
CA VAL A 145 4.88 -8.12 -1.25
C VAL A 145 3.44 -7.65 -1.09
N CYS A 146 3.16 -6.36 -1.29
CA CYS A 146 1.81 -5.82 -1.22
C CYS A 146 0.87 -6.51 -2.22
N ASP A 147 1.31 -6.64 -3.46
CA ASP A 147 0.53 -7.30 -4.52
C ASP A 147 0.19 -8.73 -4.12
N GLU A 148 1.17 -9.46 -3.62
CA GLU A 148 0.98 -10.86 -3.21
C GLU A 148 0.02 -11.01 -2.03
N ILE A 149 0.18 -10.16 -1.00
CA ILE A 149 -0.72 -10.19 0.15
C ILE A 149 -2.16 -9.91 -0.28
N VAL A 150 -2.37 -8.87 -1.09
CA VAL A 150 -3.71 -8.51 -1.58
C VAL A 150 -4.29 -9.64 -2.43
N ARG A 151 -3.47 -10.22 -3.31
CA ARG A 151 -3.89 -11.35 -4.14
C ARG A 151 -4.32 -12.54 -3.30
N LEU A 152 -3.61 -12.84 -2.22
CA LEU A 152 -3.95 -13.93 -1.30
C LEU A 152 -5.28 -13.68 -0.57
N HIS A 153 -5.69 -12.42 -0.47
CA HIS A 153 -7.02 -12.05 0.06
C HIS A 153 -8.12 -12.11 -1.02
N GLY A 154 -7.77 -12.50 -2.23
CA GLY A 154 -8.72 -12.52 -3.35
C GLY A 154 -8.95 -11.17 -3.99
N GLY A 155 -8.12 -10.19 -3.67
CA GLY A 155 -8.24 -8.82 -4.16
C GLY A 155 -7.29 -8.48 -5.28
N THR A 156 -7.27 -7.20 -5.64
CA THR A 156 -6.38 -6.66 -6.68
C THR A 156 -5.60 -5.46 -6.16
N PHE A 157 -4.40 -5.30 -6.67
CA PHE A 157 -3.48 -4.21 -6.32
C PHE A 157 -2.97 -3.59 -7.61
N ASP A 158 -3.26 -2.32 -7.83
CA ASP A 158 -2.90 -1.62 -9.06
C ASP A 158 -2.25 -0.27 -8.79
N ILE A 159 -1.36 0.13 -9.70
CA ILE A 159 -0.70 1.42 -9.67
C ILE A 159 -0.92 2.07 -11.03
N ALA A 160 -1.33 3.33 -11.02
CA ALA A 160 -1.56 4.10 -12.23
C ALA A 160 -1.16 5.54 -12.01
N ASN A 161 -0.96 6.27 -13.09
CA ASN A 161 -0.83 7.72 -12.99
C ASN A 161 -2.22 8.34 -12.83
N ALA A 162 -2.32 9.30 -11.92
CA ALA A 162 -3.56 9.99 -11.68
C ALA A 162 -3.76 11.12 -12.70
N GLU A 163 -5.02 11.38 -13.04
CA GLU A 163 -5.37 12.56 -13.81
C GLU A 163 -5.03 13.80 -12.99
N GLY A 164 -4.33 14.75 -13.60
CA GLY A 164 -3.87 15.94 -12.91
C GLY A 164 -2.50 15.82 -12.24
N GLY A 165 -1.84 14.66 -12.36
CA GLY A 165 -0.49 14.44 -11.87
C GLY A 165 -0.39 13.51 -10.68
N GLY A 166 0.80 12.94 -10.52
CA GLY A 166 1.10 11.99 -9.45
C GLY A 166 0.66 10.58 -9.77
N ALA A 167 0.86 9.68 -8.83
CA ALA A 167 0.50 8.27 -8.95
C ALA A 167 -0.61 7.91 -7.97
N VAL A 168 -1.42 6.93 -8.31
CA VAL A 168 -2.45 6.40 -7.43
C VAL A 168 -2.31 4.88 -7.31
N VAL A 169 -2.33 4.39 -6.07
CA VAL A 169 -2.40 2.97 -5.76
C VAL A 169 -3.84 2.64 -5.41
N THR A 170 -4.38 1.61 -6.03
CA THR A 170 -5.75 1.14 -5.77
C THR A 170 -5.69 -0.31 -5.28
N ILE A 171 -6.28 -0.54 -4.12
CA ILE A 171 -6.36 -1.86 -3.49
C ILE A 171 -7.84 -2.22 -3.36
N CYS A 172 -8.26 -3.29 -4.02
CA CYS A 172 -9.63 -3.80 -3.92
C CYS A 172 -9.63 -5.07 -3.10
N ILE A 173 -10.40 -5.08 -2.01
CA ILE A 173 -10.55 -6.28 -1.17
C ILE A 173 -12.01 -6.72 -1.23
N PRO A 174 -12.30 -7.97 -1.64
CA PRO A 174 -13.68 -8.45 -1.71
C PRO A 174 -14.25 -8.62 -0.31
N GLU A 175 -15.54 -8.32 -0.17
CA GLU A 175 -16.28 -8.54 1.07
C GLU A 175 -16.55 -10.02 1.24
N LYS A 176 -16.66 -10.43 2.50
CA LYS A 176 -17.01 -11.82 2.83
C LYS A 176 -18.42 -12.12 2.34
N GLU A 177 -18.58 -13.26 1.68
CA GLU A 177 -19.88 -13.75 1.26
C GLU A 177 -20.68 -14.30 2.45
#